data_a22a57d2ef1f4f2406b8903f02d3795c
#
_entry.id   a22a57d2ef1f4f2406b8903f02d3795c
#
_cell.length_a   1.000
_cell.length_b   1.000
_cell.length_c   1.000
_cell.angle_alpha   90.00
_cell.angle_beta   90.00
_cell.angle_gamma   90.00
#
_symmetry.space_group_name_H-M   'P 1'
#
loop_
_entity.id
_entity.type
_entity.pdbx_description
1 polymer ?
#
loop_
_entity_poly.entity_id
_entity_poly.type
_entity_poly.pdbx_seq_one_letter_code
_entity_poly.pdbx_strand_id
1 'polypeptide(L)'
;MLSTLKRLTLTAAALAFAANAAAADLTLDVYNPGEAAIFPVSSVLVSGTRDAILVDAQFGKGQAEQLVQKIRASGKHLTTIYISHGDPDYYFGLDTLTAAFPDAKVLAPQPVVDHINATVAAKLAFWGPKMGADQPAKTIVPQVLEGHSLTLEGQTLEVIGLDSAQPDRSFVWIPSIKAVIGGVVVAENIHVWMADTQGAQSHQDWLATLQRIEQLKPRTVIPGHYLGTPSPASVKFTADYINAFDVETAKAKDSATLIAAMKKRYPALADESSLELSAKVAKGEMKW
;
A
#
# COMPACT_ATOMS: atom_id res chain seq x y z
N MET A 1 49.61 16.84 72.21
CA MET A 1 48.75 17.69 71.40
C MET A 1 48.58 17.03 70.01
N LEU A 2 47.54 16.25 69.80
CA LEU A 2 47.29 15.60 68.48
C LEU A 2 46.22 16.43 67.75
N SER A 3 46.56 16.96 66.58
CA SER A 3 45.63 17.61 65.70
C SER A 3 45.07 16.62 64.68
N THR A 4 43.77 16.40 64.73
CA THR A 4 43.03 15.50 63.83
C THR A 4 42.59 16.30 62.61
N LEU A 5 43.15 16.00 61.42
CA LEU A 5 42.68 16.51 60.12
C LEU A 5 41.45 15.67 59.69
N LYS A 6 40.29 16.33 59.62
CA LYS A 6 39.11 15.78 58.97
C LYS A 6 39.21 15.97 57.44
N ARG A 7 39.31 14.89 56.70
CA ARG A 7 39.15 14.90 55.25
C ARG A 7 37.66 14.93 54.87
N LEU A 8 37.23 16.01 54.24
CA LEU A 8 35.90 16.09 53.58
C LEU A 8 36.03 15.44 52.20
N THR A 9 35.34 14.32 52.03
CA THR A 9 35.13 13.73 50.67
C THR A 9 33.91 14.36 50.06
N LEU A 10 34.07 15.19 49.02
CA LEU A 10 32.97 15.64 48.15
C LEU A 10 32.62 14.52 47.17
N THR A 11 31.46 13.93 47.33
CA THR A 11 30.88 13.01 46.34
C THR A 11 30.09 13.83 45.31
N ALA A 12 30.65 14.01 44.12
CA ALA A 12 29.94 14.63 43.00
C ALA A 12 28.99 13.58 42.40
N ALA A 13 27.69 13.74 42.62
CA ALA A 13 26.65 12.98 41.95
C ALA A 13 26.46 13.54 40.52
N ALA A 14 26.94 12.82 39.52
CA ALA A 14 26.66 13.11 38.13
C ALA A 14 25.22 12.71 37.81
N LEU A 15 24.32 13.67 37.71
CA LEU A 15 22.99 13.49 37.15
C LEU A 15 23.12 13.31 35.61
N ALA A 16 23.03 12.09 35.15
CA ALA A 16 22.87 11.79 33.73
C ALA A 16 21.43 12.19 33.32
N PHE A 17 21.28 13.35 32.69
CA PHE A 17 20.07 13.68 31.96
C PHE A 17 20.01 12.79 30.70
N ALA A 18 19.22 11.72 30.75
CA ALA A 18 18.79 11.04 29.54
C ALA A 18 17.85 12.03 28.79
N ALA A 19 18.39 12.72 27.79
CA ALA A 19 17.59 13.47 26.85
C ALA A 19 16.74 12.44 26.09
N ASN A 20 15.45 12.31 26.44
CA ASN A 20 14.47 11.71 25.57
C ASN A 20 14.36 12.62 24.34
N ALA A 21 15.19 12.36 23.32
CA ALA A 21 14.95 12.93 22.00
C ALA A 21 13.61 12.37 21.55
N ALA A 22 12.56 13.19 21.54
CA ALA A 22 11.32 12.84 20.92
C ALA A 22 11.64 12.43 19.47
N ALA A 23 11.22 11.23 19.06
CA ALA A 23 11.39 10.80 17.69
C ALA A 23 10.70 11.86 16.80
N ALA A 24 11.40 12.33 15.76
CA ALA A 24 10.78 13.25 14.80
C ALA A 24 9.60 12.57 14.13
N ASP A 25 8.54 13.32 13.83
CA ASP A 25 7.37 12.79 13.16
C ASP A 25 7.77 12.21 11.80
N LEU A 26 7.21 11.03 11.48
CA LEU A 26 7.35 10.45 10.15
C LEU A 26 6.61 11.31 9.12
N THR A 27 7.19 11.45 7.93
CA THR A 27 6.58 12.15 6.81
C THR A 27 6.22 11.20 5.68
N LEU A 28 5.15 11.52 4.95
CA LEU A 28 4.69 10.75 3.81
C LEU A 28 4.93 11.58 2.53
N ASP A 29 5.66 11.01 1.58
CA ASP A 29 5.80 11.56 0.23
C ASP A 29 5.18 10.58 -0.76
N VAL A 30 4.02 10.95 -1.30
CA VAL A 30 3.19 10.08 -2.13
C VAL A 30 3.56 10.28 -3.60
N TYR A 31 3.71 9.19 -4.32
CA TYR A 31 3.75 9.16 -5.76
C TYR A 31 2.53 8.39 -6.29
N ASN A 32 1.80 9.02 -7.20
CA ASN A 32 0.73 8.41 -7.98
C ASN A 32 0.87 8.92 -9.42
N PRO A 33 0.98 8.06 -10.42
CA PRO A 33 1.17 8.46 -11.81
C PRO A 33 -0.09 9.08 -12.44
N GLY A 34 -1.23 8.99 -11.78
CA GLY A 34 -2.50 9.53 -12.26
C GLY A 34 -3.02 8.81 -13.50
N GLU A 35 -3.80 9.53 -14.31
CA GLU A 35 -4.46 9.00 -15.52
C GLU A 35 -3.47 8.61 -16.65
N ALA A 36 -2.20 9.01 -16.55
CA ALA A 36 -1.20 8.69 -17.56
C ALA A 36 -0.73 7.23 -17.50
N ALA A 37 -1.01 6.52 -16.42
CA ALA A 37 -0.63 5.13 -16.22
C ALA A 37 -1.79 4.17 -16.54
N ILE A 38 -1.45 2.90 -16.78
CA ILE A 38 -2.46 1.82 -16.91
C ILE A 38 -3.27 1.72 -15.61
N PHE A 39 -2.60 1.86 -14.46
CA PHE A 39 -3.23 1.89 -13.15
C PHE A 39 -2.74 3.11 -12.34
N PRO A 40 -3.63 3.90 -11.73
CA PRO A 40 -3.26 5.02 -10.86
C PRO A 40 -2.90 4.51 -9.45
N VAL A 41 -1.91 3.60 -9.38
CA VAL A 41 -1.46 2.99 -8.12
C VAL A 41 -0.56 3.94 -7.34
N SER A 42 -0.72 3.98 -6.02
CA SER A 42 0.12 4.80 -5.15
C SER A 42 1.36 4.05 -4.66
N SER A 43 2.47 4.78 -4.57
CA SER A 43 3.63 4.40 -3.76
C SER A 43 3.89 5.47 -2.72
N VAL A 44 4.29 5.08 -1.50
CA VAL A 44 4.49 6.03 -0.40
C VAL A 44 5.89 5.89 0.17
N LEU A 45 6.69 6.95 0.06
CA LEU A 45 7.96 7.05 0.77
C LEU A 45 7.70 7.57 2.18
N VAL A 46 7.81 6.68 3.16
CA VAL A 46 7.74 7.01 4.58
C VAL A 46 9.13 7.37 5.05
N SER A 47 9.33 8.60 5.49
CA SER A 47 10.65 9.12 5.85
C SER A 47 10.72 9.51 7.32
N GLY A 48 11.77 9.04 7.99
CA GLY A 48 12.23 9.56 9.27
C GLY A 48 13.25 10.69 9.09
N THR A 49 14.12 10.87 10.08
CA THR A 49 15.18 11.90 10.03
C THR A 49 16.27 11.55 9.02
N ARG A 50 16.69 10.29 8.94
CA ARG A 50 17.80 9.79 8.10
C ARG A 50 17.37 8.71 7.13
N ASP A 51 16.52 7.80 7.58
CA ASP A 51 16.14 6.60 6.88
C ASP A 51 14.74 6.72 6.29
N ALA A 52 14.45 5.89 5.30
CA ALA A 52 13.12 5.79 4.69
C ALA A 52 12.75 4.34 4.36
N ILE A 53 11.44 4.09 4.32
CA ILE A 53 10.80 2.89 3.80
C ILE A 53 9.93 3.29 2.62
N LEU A 54 10.09 2.63 1.48
CA LEU A 54 9.16 2.75 0.36
C LEU A 54 8.07 1.67 0.51
N VAL A 55 6.82 2.08 0.43
CA VAL A 55 5.68 1.17 0.34
C VAL A 55 5.19 1.17 -1.10
N ASP A 56 5.24 -0.01 -1.73
CA ASP A 56 4.89 -0.32 -3.12
C ASP A 56 5.79 0.29 -4.20
N ALA A 57 5.94 -0.45 -5.31
CA ALA A 57 7.04 -0.25 -6.25
C ALA A 57 6.60 0.20 -7.65
N GLN A 58 5.29 0.42 -7.88
CA GLN A 58 4.71 0.77 -9.17
C GLN A 58 4.69 -0.37 -10.20
N PHE A 59 3.91 -0.15 -11.28
CA PHE A 59 3.68 -1.11 -12.35
C PHE A 59 4.79 -1.09 -13.40
N GLY A 60 5.04 0.07 -13.97
CA GLY A 60 5.95 0.20 -15.10
C GLY A 60 7.33 0.69 -14.71
N LYS A 61 8.30 0.38 -15.60
CA LYS A 61 9.68 0.83 -15.45
C LYS A 61 9.79 2.35 -15.33
N GLY A 62 9.06 3.11 -16.17
CA GLY A 62 9.12 4.58 -16.15
C GLY A 62 8.62 5.17 -14.84
N GLN A 63 7.56 4.60 -14.24
CA GLN A 63 7.08 5.03 -12.92
C GLN A 63 8.10 4.68 -11.81
N ALA A 64 8.71 3.49 -11.88
CA ALA A 64 9.76 3.11 -10.93
C ALA A 64 11.01 4.01 -11.05
N GLU A 65 11.37 4.48 -12.25
CA GLU A 65 12.44 5.47 -12.46
C GLU A 65 12.09 6.82 -11.81
N GLN A 66 10.81 7.25 -11.84
CA GLN A 66 10.35 8.45 -11.11
C GLN A 66 10.47 8.24 -9.58
N LEU A 67 10.14 7.05 -9.07
CA LEU A 67 10.37 6.73 -7.66
C LEU A 67 11.85 6.78 -7.28
N VAL A 68 12.75 6.26 -8.13
CA VAL A 68 14.20 6.36 -7.91
C VAL A 68 14.63 7.82 -7.77
N GLN A 69 14.15 8.70 -8.64
CA GLN A 69 14.46 10.13 -8.58
C GLN A 69 13.91 10.76 -7.29
N LYS A 70 12.67 10.46 -6.93
CA LYS A 70 12.01 10.94 -5.72
C LYS A 70 12.75 10.52 -4.46
N ILE A 71 13.15 9.25 -4.34
CA ILE A 71 13.91 8.72 -3.22
C ILE A 71 15.28 9.42 -3.11
N ARG A 72 16.00 9.57 -4.22
CA ARG A 72 17.29 10.30 -4.23
C ARG A 72 17.13 11.76 -3.83
N ALA A 73 16.07 12.42 -4.33
CA ALA A 73 15.79 13.83 -4.00
C ALA A 73 15.44 14.04 -2.51
N SER A 74 14.89 13.03 -1.84
CA SER A 74 14.60 13.08 -0.40
C SER A 74 15.87 13.18 0.45
N GLY A 75 17.03 12.76 -0.07
CA GLY A 75 18.30 12.67 0.66
C GLY A 75 18.28 11.61 1.78
N LYS A 76 17.27 10.75 1.83
CA LYS A 76 17.14 9.70 2.84
C LYS A 76 17.81 8.41 2.39
N HIS A 77 18.28 7.63 3.36
CA HIS A 77 18.78 6.29 3.13
C HIS A 77 17.58 5.31 3.07
N LEU A 78 17.34 4.72 1.91
CA LEU A 78 16.27 3.72 1.73
C LEU A 78 16.70 2.40 2.35
N THR A 79 16.06 2.01 3.44
CA THR A 79 16.40 0.77 4.18
C THR A 79 15.55 -0.41 3.71
N THR A 80 14.32 -0.14 3.28
CA THR A 80 13.34 -1.18 2.95
C THR A 80 12.41 -0.73 1.83
N ILE A 81 12.10 -1.66 0.94
CA ILE A 81 10.99 -1.59 0.02
C ILE A 81 9.97 -2.64 0.48
N TYR A 82 8.80 -2.20 0.90
CA TYR A 82 7.74 -3.07 1.37
C TYR A 82 6.66 -3.18 0.30
N ILE A 83 6.29 -4.40 -0.07
CA ILE A 83 5.22 -4.68 -1.03
C ILE A 83 3.98 -5.11 -0.24
N SER A 84 2.94 -4.31 -0.36
CA SER A 84 1.70 -4.44 0.42
C SER A 84 0.68 -5.38 -0.23
N HIS A 85 0.77 -5.61 -1.55
CA HIS A 85 -0.16 -6.44 -2.30
C HIS A 85 0.53 -7.22 -3.43
N GLY A 86 -0.05 -8.35 -3.83
CA GLY A 86 0.54 -9.29 -4.78
C GLY A 86 0.21 -9.02 -6.26
N ASP A 87 -0.51 -7.96 -6.59
CA ASP A 87 -0.75 -7.59 -7.99
C ASP A 87 0.43 -6.84 -8.61
N PRO A 88 0.64 -7.00 -9.93
CA PRO A 88 1.82 -6.53 -10.64
C PRO A 88 2.11 -5.04 -10.48
N ASP A 89 1.10 -4.23 -10.38
CA ASP A 89 1.21 -2.78 -10.24
C ASP A 89 1.77 -2.33 -8.89
N TYR A 90 1.86 -3.24 -7.92
CA TYR A 90 2.51 -3.00 -6.64
C TYR A 90 4.00 -3.37 -6.65
N TYR A 91 4.45 -4.30 -7.54
CA TYR A 91 5.80 -4.87 -7.42
C TYR A 91 6.62 -5.00 -8.71
N PHE A 92 6.06 -4.83 -9.91
CA PHE A 92 6.84 -4.97 -11.16
C PHE A 92 7.99 -3.95 -11.26
N GLY A 93 7.87 -2.77 -10.66
CA GLY A 93 8.93 -1.77 -10.58
C GLY A 93 10.13 -2.16 -9.71
N LEU A 94 10.08 -3.29 -8.99
CA LEU A 94 11.17 -3.77 -8.12
C LEU A 94 12.47 -3.98 -8.88
N ASP A 95 12.43 -4.40 -10.14
CA ASP A 95 13.62 -4.57 -10.96
C ASP A 95 14.45 -3.27 -11.05
N THR A 96 13.79 -2.17 -11.34
CA THR A 96 14.40 -0.84 -11.43
C THR A 96 14.85 -0.32 -10.05
N LEU A 97 14.02 -0.51 -9.04
CA LEU A 97 14.30 -0.01 -7.68
C LEU A 97 15.46 -0.75 -7.03
N THR A 98 15.53 -2.09 -7.15
CA THR A 98 16.62 -2.88 -6.57
C THR A 98 17.95 -2.67 -7.29
N ALA A 99 17.93 -2.35 -8.58
CA ALA A 99 19.13 -1.95 -9.30
C ALA A 99 19.67 -0.59 -8.81
N ALA A 100 18.76 0.34 -8.42
CA ALA A 100 19.13 1.66 -7.94
C ALA A 100 19.51 1.70 -6.45
N PHE A 101 18.94 0.79 -5.63
CA PHE A 101 19.10 0.69 -4.19
C PHE A 101 19.36 -0.77 -3.76
N PRO A 102 20.54 -1.32 -4.08
CA PRO A 102 20.82 -2.75 -3.87
C PRO A 102 20.90 -3.16 -2.39
N ASP A 103 21.11 -2.20 -1.48
CA ASP A 103 21.19 -2.45 -0.04
C ASP A 103 19.81 -2.44 0.65
N ALA A 104 18.76 -1.98 -0.03
CA ALA A 104 17.41 -1.96 0.51
C ALA A 104 16.83 -3.38 0.57
N LYS A 105 16.28 -3.76 1.72
CA LYS A 105 15.58 -5.05 1.87
C LYS A 105 14.23 -4.97 1.13
N VAL A 106 13.90 -6.00 0.35
CA VAL A 106 12.58 -6.10 -0.29
C VAL A 106 11.74 -7.10 0.50
N LEU A 107 10.68 -6.64 1.14
CA LEU A 107 9.86 -7.41 2.07
C LEU A 107 8.38 -7.36 1.69
N ALA A 108 7.67 -8.46 1.95
CA ALA A 108 6.21 -8.55 1.89
C ALA A 108 5.71 -9.56 2.92
N PRO A 109 4.45 -9.52 3.37
CA PRO A 109 3.92 -10.56 4.23
C PRO A 109 3.77 -11.89 3.47
N GLN A 110 3.80 -13.01 4.19
CA GLN A 110 3.76 -14.36 3.59
C GLN A 110 2.59 -14.53 2.60
N PRO A 111 1.34 -14.11 2.88
CA PRO A 111 0.24 -14.27 1.93
C PRO A 111 0.47 -13.54 0.59
N VAL A 112 1.12 -12.37 0.64
CA VAL A 112 1.48 -11.60 -0.57
C VAL A 112 2.58 -12.31 -1.36
N VAL A 113 3.60 -12.83 -0.69
CA VAL A 113 4.67 -13.61 -1.34
C VAL A 113 4.11 -14.86 -2.01
N ASP A 114 3.18 -15.55 -1.34
CA ASP A 114 2.53 -16.75 -1.88
C ASP A 114 1.69 -16.40 -3.12
N HIS A 115 0.93 -15.31 -3.07
CA HIS A 115 0.15 -14.80 -4.20
C HIS A 115 1.05 -14.46 -5.40
N ILE A 116 2.13 -13.72 -5.18
CA ILE A 116 3.11 -13.39 -6.23
C ILE A 116 3.66 -14.67 -6.86
N ASN A 117 4.14 -15.62 -6.06
CA ASN A 117 4.69 -16.87 -6.56
C ASN A 117 3.69 -17.67 -7.41
N ALA A 118 2.42 -17.67 -7.00
CA ALA A 118 1.36 -18.38 -7.73
C ALA A 118 0.98 -17.71 -9.05
N THR A 119 1.10 -16.37 -9.17
CA THR A 119 0.48 -15.62 -10.25
C THR A 119 1.46 -14.90 -11.20
N VAL A 120 2.70 -14.66 -10.79
CA VAL A 120 3.66 -13.80 -11.50
C VAL A 120 3.86 -14.18 -12.96
N ALA A 121 3.95 -15.47 -13.28
CA ALA A 121 4.15 -15.92 -14.66
C ALA A 121 2.94 -15.60 -15.55
N ALA A 122 1.73 -15.87 -15.05
CA ALA A 122 0.48 -15.58 -15.78
C ALA A 122 0.26 -14.06 -15.91
N LYS A 123 0.49 -13.31 -14.84
CA LYS A 123 0.38 -11.84 -14.84
C LYS A 123 1.38 -11.20 -15.80
N LEU A 124 2.63 -11.66 -15.85
CA LEU A 124 3.64 -11.16 -16.81
C LEU A 124 3.26 -11.49 -18.26
N ALA A 125 2.77 -12.71 -18.51
CA ALA A 125 2.31 -13.10 -19.86
C ALA A 125 1.12 -12.26 -20.34
N PHE A 126 0.23 -11.86 -19.43
CA PHE A 126 -0.94 -11.04 -19.75
C PHE A 126 -0.62 -9.55 -19.90
N TRP A 127 0.16 -8.99 -18.99
CA TRP A 127 0.44 -7.56 -18.94
C TRP A 127 1.66 -7.14 -19.75
N GLY A 128 2.69 -7.97 -19.84
CA GLY A 128 3.95 -7.65 -20.54
C GLY A 128 3.75 -7.11 -21.96
N PRO A 129 2.95 -7.78 -22.83
CA PRO A 129 2.67 -7.26 -24.18
C PRO A 129 1.97 -5.89 -24.19
N LYS A 130 1.18 -5.58 -23.16
CA LYS A 130 0.46 -4.29 -23.03
C LYS A 130 1.37 -3.18 -22.50
N MET A 131 2.37 -3.53 -21.70
CA MET A 131 3.36 -2.60 -21.17
C MET A 131 4.47 -2.28 -22.19
N GLY A 132 4.72 -3.18 -23.15
CA GLY A 132 5.76 -2.96 -24.14
C GLY A 132 7.15 -2.79 -23.53
N ALA A 133 7.83 -1.69 -23.82
CA ALA A 133 9.16 -1.38 -23.29
C ALA A 133 9.17 -1.04 -21.79
N ASP A 134 8.01 -0.78 -21.21
CA ASP A 134 7.85 -0.42 -19.78
C ASP A 134 7.71 -1.65 -18.85
N GLN A 135 7.70 -2.86 -19.43
CA GLN A 135 7.67 -4.10 -18.65
C GLN A 135 8.99 -4.32 -17.90
N PRO A 136 8.98 -5.04 -16.75
CA PRO A 136 10.21 -5.37 -16.04
C PRO A 136 11.09 -6.31 -16.87
N ALA A 137 12.42 -6.15 -16.83
CA ALA A 137 13.35 -7.06 -17.44
C ALA A 137 13.42 -8.41 -16.70
N LYS A 138 13.16 -8.38 -15.39
CA LYS A 138 13.01 -9.55 -14.51
C LYS A 138 11.99 -9.26 -13.41
N THR A 139 11.27 -10.28 -12.98
CA THR A 139 10.40 -10.18 -11.81
C THR A 139 11.17 -10.51 -10.54
N ILE A 140 10.92 -9.72 -9.48
CA ILE A 140 11.54 -9.92 -8.16
C ILE A 140 10.45 -10.28 -7.18
N VAL A 141 10.64 -11.41 -6.50
CA VAL A 141 9.76 -11.85 -5.40
C VAL A 141 10.35 -11.33 -4.10
N PRO A 142 9.57 -10.59 -3.29
CA PRO A 142 10.01 -10.13 -1.98
C PRO A 142 10.39 -11.26 -1.03
N GLN A 143 11.27 -10.98 -0.08
CA GLN A 143 11.48 -11.85 1.09
C GLN A 143 10.29 -11.72 2.04
N VAL A 144 10.03 -12.78 2.80
CA VAL A 144 8.95 -12.76 3.79
C VAL A 144 9.29 -11.83 4.94
N LEU A 145 8.37 -10.93 5.27
CA LEU A 145 8.44 -10.13 6.48
C LEU A 145 8.22 -11.02 7.70
N GLU A 146 9.17 -11.05 8.61
CA GLU A 146 8.99 -11.72 9.90
C GLU A 146 8.05 -10.90 10.80
N GLY A 147 6.98 -11.55 11.27
CA GLY A 147 5.96 -10.90 12.09
C GLY A 147 4.98 -10.05 11.26
N HIS A 148 4.55 -8.93 11.83
CA HIS A 148 3.48 -8.09 11.26
C HIS A 148 3.79 -6.58 11.35
N SER A 149 5.06 -6.21 11.44
CA SER A 149 5.43 -4.79 11.50
C SER A 149 6.82 -4.53 10.93
N LEU A 150 6.99 -3.30 10.44
CA LEU A 150 8.26 -2.71 10.08
C LEU A 150 8.62 -1.64 11.12
N THR A 151 9.90 -1.34 11.26
CA THR A 151 10.38 -0.28 12.15
C THR A 151 11.19 0.73 11.36
N LEU A 152 10.87 2.01 11.52
CA LEU A 152 11.63 3.14 10.97
C LEU A 152 12.02 4.08 12.10
N GLU A 153 13.30 4.14 12.41
CA GLU A 153 13.86 5.00 13.48
C GLU A 153 13.12 4.86 14.83
N GLY A 154 12.79 3.62 15.21
CA GLY A 154 12.08 3.31 16.45
C GLY A 154 10.56 3.49 16.40
N GLN A 155 10.00 3.95 15.29
CA GLN A 155 8.55 4.05 15.07
C GLN A 155 8.04 2.84 14.29
N THR A 156 6.86 2.37 14.65
CA THR A 156 6.26 1.15 14.08
C THR A 156 5.35 1.48 12.91
N LEU A 157 5.47 0.69 11.84
CA LEU A 157 4.51 0.58 10.75
C LEU A 157 3.87 -0.82 10.87
N GLU A 158 2.61 -0.88 11.27
CA GLU A 158 1.90 -2.15 11.53
C GLU A 158 1.21 -2.65 10.26
N VAL A 159 1.39 -3.93 9.92
CA VAL A 159 0.66 -4.59 8.84
C VAL A 159 -0.60 -5.19 9.44
N ILE A 160 -1.75 -4.65 9.09
CA ILE A 160 -3.05 -5.04 9.63
C ILE A 160 -3.86 -5.78 8.58
N GLY A 161 -4.54 -6.86 8.98
CA GLY A 161 -5.38 -7.68 8.12
C GLY A 161 -4.82 -9.07 7.83
N LEU A 162 -3.60 -9.40 8.30
CA LEU A 162 -3.02 -10.74 8.13
C LEU A 162 -3.81 -11.84 8.85
N ASP A 163 -4.62 -11.47 9.82
CA ASP A 163 -5.54 -12.32 10.59
C ASP A 163 -6.97 -12.34 10.03
N SER A 164 -7.21 -11.68 8.90
CA SER A 164 -8.53 -11.60 8.25
C SER A 164 -8.80 -12.82 7.35
N ALA A 165 -10.02 -12.89 6.82
CA ALA A 165 -10.38 -13.89 5.81
C ALA A 165 -9.65 -13.68 4.46
N GLN A 166 -9.08 -12.50 4.22
CA GLN A 166 -8.32 -12.13 3.02
C GLN A 166 -6.94 -11.57 3.43
N PRO A 167 -6.01 -12.41 3.93
CA PRO A 167 -4.75 -11.96 4.50
C PRO A 167 -3.78 -11.34 3.47
N ASP A 168 -3.93 -11.62 2.19
CA ASP A 168 -3.24 -11.00 1.07
C ASP A 168 -3.71 -9.57 0.76
N ARG A 169 -4.83 -9.13 1.37
CA ARG A 169 -5.43 -7.80 1.24
C ARG A 169 -5.25 -6.98 2.52
N SER A 170 -4.05 -7.03 3.08
CA SER A 170 -3.66 -6.25 4.25
C SER A 170 -3.36 -4.79 3.90
N PHE A 171 -3.19 -3.95 4.93
CA PHE A 171 -2.79 -2.56 4.78
C PHE A 171 -1.78 -2.16 5.87
N VAL A 172 -1.11 -1.03 5.70
CA VAL A 172 -0.14 -0.51 6.67
C VAL A 172 -0.77 0.61 7.50
N TRP A 173 -0.72 0.48 8.81
CA TRP A 173 -1.08 1.49 9.80
C TRP A 173 0.16 2.08 10.46
N ILE A 174 0.25 3.41 10.52
CA ILE A 174 1.33 4.15 11.18
C ILE A 174 0.73 4.92 12.36
N PRO A 175 0.77 4.34 13.59
CA PRO A 175 0.08 4.92 14.76
C PRO A 175 0.54 6.33 15.11
N SER A 176 1.85 6.60 15.00
CA SER A 176 2.46 7.88 15.41
C SER A 176 1.89 9.08 14.65
N ILE A 177 1.54 8.90 13.38
CA ILE A 177 0.97 9.95 12.52
C ILE A 177 -0.48 9.68 12.13
N LYS A 178 -1.08 8.60 12.66
CA LYS A 178 -2.45 8.16 12.35
C LYS A 178 -2.72 8.06 10.83
N ALA A 179 -1.82 7.39 10.12
CA ALA A 179 -1.93 7.20 8.68
C ALA A 179 -2.19 5.75 8.30
N VAL A 180 -3.06 5.54 7.32
CA VAL A 180 -3.27 4.28 6.60
C VAL A 180 -2.73 4.44 5.19
N ILE A 181 -1.85 3.51 4.77
CA ILE A 181 -1.21 3.50 3.46
C ILE A 181 -1.08 2.07 2.95
N GLY A 182 -0.80 1.90 1.68
CA GLY A 182 -0.58 0.60 1.06
C GLY A 182 -1.81 -0.31 1.07
N GLY A 183 -1.70 -1.44 0.39
CA GLY A 183 -2.80 -2.37 0.18
C GLY A 183 -3.80 -1.91 -0.89
N VAL A 184 -4.55 -2.88 -1.39
CA VAL A 184 -5.54 -2.69 -2.48
C VAL A 184 -6.94 -2.34 -1.96
N VAL A 185 -7.09 -2.28 -0.62
CA VAL A 185 -8.43 -2.27 0.01
C VAL A 185 -9.15 -0.93 -0.05
N VAL A 186 -8.47 0.19 -0.30
CA VAL A 186 -9.06 1.52 -0.41
C VAL A 186 -8.83 2.08 -1.81
N ALA A 187 -9.88 2.60 -2.42
CA ALA A 187 -9.86 3.30 -3.71
C ALA A 187 -10.53 4.68 -3.58
N GLU A 188 -10.29 5.58 -4.54
CA GLU A 188 -10.95 6.89 -4.60
C GLU A 188 -11.06 7.39 -6.05
N ASN A 189 -12.21 7.94 -6.42
CA ASN A 189 -12.49 8.59 -7.71
C ASN A 189 -12.22 7.74 -8.97
N ILE A 190 -12.27 6.40 -8.83
CA ILE A 190 -12.17 5.44 -9.93
C ILE A 190 -13.25 4.37 -9.80
N HIS A 191 -13.55 3.67 -10.87
CA HIS A 191 -14.27 2.41 -10.79
C HIS A 191 -13.39 1.37 -10.11
N VAL A 192 -13.89 0.80 -9.00
CA VAL A 192 -13.11 -0.13 -8.17
C VAL A 192 -12.98 -1.47 -8.87
N TRP A 193 -11.76 -2.04 -8.84
CA TRP A 193 -11.48 -3.36 -9.37
C TRP A 193 -12.12 -4.45 -8.49
N MET A 194 -13.12 -5.15 -9.04
CA MET A 194 -13.90 -6.16 -8.32
C MET A 194 -13.62 -7.59 -8.80
N ALA A 195 -12.74 -7.77 -9.82
CA ALA A 195 -12.54 -9.06 -10.45
C ALA A 195 -11.84 -10.09 -9.54
N ASP A 196 -10.94 -9.64 -8.65
CA ASP A 196 -10.20 -10.52 -7.72
C ASP A 196 -11.02 -10.92 -6.48
N THR A 197 -12.13 -10.22 -6.22
CA THR A 197 -13.02 -10.48 -5.10
C THR A 197 -14.37 -10.96 -5.60
N GLN A 198 -14.45 -12.23 -6.01
CA GLN A 198 -15.65 -12.78 -6.61
C GLN A 198 -16.62 -13.31 -5.53
N GLY A 199 -17.86 -12.87 -5.59
CA GLY A 199 -18.95 -13.36 -4.75
C GLY A 199 -19.18 -12.57 -3.46
N ALA A 200 -20.39 -12.71 -2.91
CA ALA A 200 -20.89 -11.90 -1.80
C ALA A 200 -20.04 -12.01 -0.53
N GLN A 201 -19.54 -13.22 -0.20
CA GLN A 201 -18.72 -13.39 1.01
C GLN A 201 -17.40 -12.62 0.91
N SER A 202 -16.72 -12.66 -0.23
CA SER A 202 -15.49 -11.92 -0.48
C SER A 202 -15.67 -10.39 -0.32
N HIS A 203 -16.82 -9.87 -0.77
CA HIS A 203 -17.18 -8.47 -0.58
C HIS A 203 -17.49 -8.14 0.89
N GLN A 204 -18.16 -9.03 1.64
CA GLN A 204 -18.37 -8.85 3.08
C GLN A 204 -17.03 -8.83 3.86
N ASP A 205 -16.11 -9.70 3.51
CA ASP A 205 -14.77 -9.74 4.10
C ASP A 205 -13.99 -8.45 3.82
N TRP A 206 -14.12 -7.91 2.60
CA TRP A 206 -13.54 -6.61 2.25
C TRP A 206 -14.17 -5.46 3.04
N LEU A 207 -15.51 -5.42 3.13
CA LEU A 207 -16.22 -4.43 3.96
C LEU A 207 -15.79 -4.49 5.43
N ALA A 208 -15.56 -5.69 5.98
CA ALA A 208 -15.04 -5.84 7.34
C ALA A 208 -13.62 -5.24 7.49
N THR A 209 -12.76 -5.38 6.49
CA THR A 209 -11.43 -4.74 6.48
C THR A 209 -11.55 -3.22 6.44
N LEU A 210 -12.45 -2.65 5.62
CA LEU A 210 -12.71 -1.20 5.58
C LEU A 210 -13.23 -0.69 6.93
N GLN A 211 -14.13 -1.43 7.58
CA GLN A 211 -14.61 -1.10 8.92
C GLN A 211 -13.48 -1.10 9.96
N ARG A 212 -12.51 -2.03 9.84
CA ARG A 212 -11.31 -2.05 10.70
C ARG A 212 -10.48 -0.77 10.53
N ILE A 213 -10.34 -0.27 9.28
CA ILE A 213 -9.68 1.02 9.02
C ILE A 213 -10.43 2.17 9.71
N GLU A 214 -11.75 2.24 9.59
CA GLU A 214 -12.55 3.29 10.23
C GLU A 214 -12.39 3.30 11.76
N GLN A 215 -12.30 2.12 12.38
CA GLN A 215 -12.10 1.98 13.84
C GLN A 215 -10.75 2.54 14.31
N LEU A 216 -9.72 2.54 13.47
CA LEU A 216 -8.43 3.18 13.77
C LEU A 216 -8.49 4.70 13.79
N LYS A 217 -9.55 5.30 13.24
CA LYS A 217 -9.77 6.75 13.13
C LYS A 217 -8.56 7.47 12.52
N PRO A 218 -8.14 7.08 11.30
CA PRO A 218 -6.98 7.67 10.65
C PRO A 218 -7.21 9.16 10.39
N ARG A 219 -6.13 9.94 10.44
CA ARG A 219 -6.09 11.34 9.97
C ARG A 219 -5.78 11.41 8.49
N THR A 220 -4.98 10.46 8.01
CA THR A 220 -4.55 10.35 6.62
C THR A 220 -4.86 8.95 6.12
N VAL A 221 -5.46 8.86 4.93
CA VAL A 221 -5.63 7.62 4.18
C VAL A 221 -5.10 7.85 2.79
N ILE A 222 -4.11 7.07 2.38
CA ILE A 222 -3.62 7.04 1.00
C ILE A 222 -4.12 5.73 0.39
N PRO A 223 -5.12 5.79 -0.51
CA PRO A 223 -5.65 4.60 -1.17
C PRO A 223 -4.58 3.92 -2.05
N GLY A 224 -4.72 2.61 -2.25
CA GLY A 224 -3.87 1.88 -3.20
C GLY A 224 -4.04 2.40 -4.62
N HIS A 225 -5.28 2.65 -5.02
CA HIS A 225 -5.63 3.23 -6.32
C HIS A 225 -6.53 4.45 -6.15
N TYR A 226 -6.15 5.56 -6.76
CA TYR A 226 -7.00 6.74 -6.70
C TYR A 226 -6.65 7.78 -7.76
N LEU A 227 -7.61 8.67 -8.02
CA LEU A 227 -7.39 9.94 -8.72
C LEU A 227 -7.83 11.11 -7.84
N GLY A 228 -7.27 12.28 -8.10
CA GLY A 228 -7.56 13.48 -7.30
C GLY A 228 -6.85 13.50 -5.95
N THR A 229 -7.52 14.00 -4.91
CA THR A 229 -6.94 14.19 -3.57
C THR A 229 -7.51 13.16 -2.60
N PRO A 230 -6.70 12.24 -2.08
CA PRO A 230 -7.16 11.22 -1.14
C PRO A 230 -7.46 11.82 0.23
N SER A 231 -8.39 11.17 0.96
CA SER A 231 -8.77 11.57 2.31
C SER A 231 -9.32 10.37 3.08
N PRO A 232 -9.57 10.47 4.39
CA PRO A 232 -10.25 9.43 5.14
C PRO A 232 -11.64 9.05 4.60
N ALA A 233 -12.31 9.92 3.84
CA ALA A 233 -13.58 9.64 3.18
C ALA A 233 -13.47 8.56 2.08
N SER A 234 -12.27 8.31 1.56
CA SER A 234 -11.99 7.26 0.57
C SER A 234 -12.42 5.86 1.08
N VAL A 235 -12.34 5.62 2.40
CA VAL A 235 -12.79 4.35 3.01
C VAL A 235 -14.29 4.17 2.81
N LYS A 236 -15.08 5.20 3.10
CA LYS A 236 -16.53 5.18 2.88
C LYS A 236 -16.88 5.10 1.40
N PHE A 237 -16.18 5.83 0.53
CA PHE A 237 -16.37 5.75 -0.92
C PHE A 237 -16.23 4.31 -1.41
N THR A 238 -15.17 3.61 -0.99
CA THR A 238 -14.94 2.21 -1.39
C THR A 238 -16.05 1.30 -0.89
N ALA A 239 -16.46 1.43 0.37
CA ALA A 239 -17.55 0.64 0.94
C ALA A 239 -18.88 0.88 0.21
N ASP A 240 -19.22 2.14 -0.09
CA ASP A 240 -20.42 2.50 -0.85
C ASP A 240 -20.38 1.93 -2.27
N TYR A 241 -19.20 1.93 -2.91
CA TYR A 241 -19.03 1.37 -4.25
C TYR A 241 -19.24 -0.14 -4.26
N ILE A 242 -18.64 -0.88 -3.32
CA ILE A 242 -18.82 -2.34 -3.19
C ILE A 242 -20.31 -2.68 -3.04
N ASN A 243 -20.99 -2.01 -2.10
CA ASN A 243 -22.44 -2.22 -1.88
C ASN A 243 -23.27 -1.89 -3.14
N ALA A 244 -22.91 -0.82 -3.85
CA ALA A 244 -23.59 -0.46 -5.09
C ALA A 244 -23.37 -1.50 -6.19
N PHE A 245 -22.14 -1.98 -6.34
CA PHE A 245 -21.79 -3.00 -7.32
C PHE A 245 -22.58 -4.30 -7.07
N ASP A 246 -22.70 -4.74 -5.81
CA ASP A 246 -23.50 -5.91 -5.43
C ASP A 246 -24.99 -5.74 -5.79
N VAL A 247 -25.56 -4.59 -5.43
CA VAL A 247 -26.97 -4.27 -5.71
C VAL A 247 -27.25 -4.25 -7.21
N GLU A 248 -26.37 -3.63 -8.00
CA GLU A 248 -26.57 -3.56 -9.46
C GLU A 248 -26.24 -4.89 -10.14
N THR A 249 -25.27 -5.66 -9.64
CA THR A 249 -24.96 -7.03 -10.14
C THR A 249 -26.16 -7.97 -9.98
N ALA A 250 -26.86 -7.89 -8.84
CA ALA A 250 -28.05 -8.72 -8.60
C ALA A 250 -29.22 -8.40 -9.55
N LYS A 251 -29.34 -7.16 -10.02
CA LYS A 251 -30.38 -6.70 -10.93
C LYS A 251 -30.05 -6.91 -12.41
N ALA A 252 -28.76 -6.81 -12.74
CA ALA A 252 -28.28 -6.86 -14.12
C ALA A 252 -28.38 -8.29 -14.69
N LYS A 253 -28.89 -8.41 -15.91
CA LYS A 253 -28.93 -9.70 -16.63
C LYS A 253 -27.58 -10.11 -17.24
N ASP A 254 -26.75 -9.13 -17.60
CA ASP A 254 -25.47 -9.28 -18.28
C ASP A 254 -24.50 -8.16 -17.87
N SER A 255 -23.22 -8.26 -18.30
CA SER A 255 -22.20 -7.27 -17.98
C SER A 255 -22.51 -5.88 -18.56
N ALA A 256 -23.07 -5.81 -19.77
CA ALA A 256 -23.42 -4.55 -20.41
C ALA A 256 -24.47 -3.76 -19.58
N THR A 257 -25.47 -4.47 -19.06
CA THR A 257 -26.49 -3.87 -18.18
C THR A 257 -25.88 -3.40 -16.85
N LEU A 258 -24.95 -4.18 -16.26
CA LEU A 258 -24.25 -3.82 -15.04
C LEU A 258 -23.36 -2.58 -15.24
N ILE A 259 -22.57 -2.54 -16.32
CA ILE A 259 -21.73 -1.40 -16.67
C ILE A 259 -22.58 -0.12 -16.81
N ALA A 260 -23.69 -0.20 -17.56
CA ALA A 260 -24.58 0.95 -17.74
C ALA A 260 -25.17 1.45 -16.41
N ALA A 261 -25.55 0.53 -15.51
CA ALA A 261 -26.10 0.88 -14.19
C ALA A 261 -25.04 1.57 -13.31
N MET A 262 -23.81 1.05 -13.26
CA MET A 262 -22.71 1.61 -12.49
C MET A 262 -22.28 2.98 -13.04
N LYS A 263 -22.16 3.14 -14.36
CA LYS A 263 -21.85 4.43 -15.00
C LYS A 263 -22.95 5.47 -14.76
N LYS A 264 -24.21 5.07 -14.73
CA LYS A 264 -25.33 5.96 -14.35
C LYS A 264 -25.23 6.42 -12.90
N ARG A 265 -24.82 5.52 -11.99
CA ARG A 265 -24.68 5.82 -10.56
C ARG A 265 -23.46 6.65 -10.25
N TYR A 266 -22.36 6.45 -10.98
CA TYR A 266 -21.07 7.09 -10.83
C TYR A 266 -20.57 7.68 -12.16
N PRO A 267 -21.21 8.73 -12.69
CA PRO A 267 -20.93 9.21 -14.05
C PRO A 267 -19.59 9.92 -14.21
N ALA A 268 -18.92 10.26 -13.10
CA ALA A 268 -17.67 10.99 -13.09
C ALA A 268 -16.44 10.12 -12.71
N LEU A 269 -16.64 8.84 -12.44
CA LEU A 269 -15.52 7.97 -12.09
C LEU A 269 -14.71 7.62 -13.35
N ALA A 270 -13.40 7.64 -13.19
CA ALA A 270 -12.46 7.16 -14.19
C ALA A 270 -12.25 5.64 -14.11
N ASP A 271 -11.34 5.12 -14.94
CA ASP A 271 -10.97 3.70 -15.03
C ASP A 271 -12.17 2.80 -15.39
N GLU A 272 -12.86 3.16 -16.47
CA GLU A 272 -13.95 2.35 -17.01
C GLU A 272 -13.52 0.91 -17.37
N SER A 273 -12.24 0.69 -17.69
CA SER A 273 -11.69 -0.63 -18.01
C SER A 273 -11.78 -1.59 -16.82
N SER A 274 -11.54 -1.11 -15.62
CA SER A 274 -11.72 -1.87 -14.37
C SER A 274 -13.17 -2.27 -14.17
N LEU A 275 -14.12 -1.37 -14.43
CA LEU A 275 -15.55 -1.70 -14.37
C LEU A 275 -15.93 -2.73 -15.42
N GLU A 276 -15.47 -2.57 -16.66
CA GLU A 276 -15.84 -3.49 -17.77
C GLU A 276 -15.35 -4.91 -17.49
N LEU A 277 -14.10 -5.07 -17.03
CA LEU A 277 -13.56 -6.38 -16.71
C LEU A 277 -14.26 -6.97 -15.49
N SER A 278 -14.40 -6.20 -14.43
CA SER A 278 -15.12 -6.64 -13.20
C SER A 278 -16.54 -7.06 -13.48
N ALA A 279 -17.28 -6.34 -14.34
CA ALA A 279 -18.64 -6.70 -14.70
C ALA A 279 -18.73 -8.01 -15.50
N LYS A 280 -17.80 -8.24 -16.44
CA LYS A 280 -17.74 -9.51 -17.19
C LYS A 280 -17.46 -10.70 -16.27
N VAL A 281 -16.53 -10.53 -15.33
CA VAL A 281 -16.21 -11.56 -14.34
C VAL A 281 -17.43 -11.82 -13.44
N ALA A 282 -18.05 -10.78 -12.88
CA ALA A 282 -19.20 -10.88 -11.99
C ALA A 282 -20.42 -11.52 -12.65
N LYS A 283 -20.56 -11.40 -13.98
CA LYS A 283 -21.66 -12.01 -14.76
C LYS A 283 -21.29 -13.36 -15.39
N GLY A 284 -20.08 -13.90 -15.09
CA GLY A 284 -19.62 -15.18 -15.62
C GLY A 284 -19.28 -15.17 -17.12
N GLU A 285 -19.16 -14.01 -17.73
CA GLU A 285 -18.84 -13.83 -19.14
C GLU A 285 -17.33 -13.90 -19.40
N MET A 286 -16.53 -13.81 -18.33
CA MET A 286 -15.07 -13.91 -18.35
C MET A 286 -14.59 -14.69 -17.12
N LYS A 287 -13.57 -15.52 -17.31
CA LYS A 287 -12.80 -16.11 -16.18
C LYS A 287 -11.62 -15.21 -15.86
N TRP A 288 -11.38 -15.05 -14.60
CA TRP A 288 -10.28 -14.26 -14.07
C TRP A 288 -9.52 -15.03 -12.99
#